data_1ecdf0021d08896452b3a8b9520dd22c
#
_entry.id   1ecdf0021d08896452b3a8b9520dd22c
#
_cell.length_a   1.000
_cell.length_b   1.000
_cell.length_c   1.000
_cell.angle_alpha   90.00
_cell.angle_beta   90.00
_cell.angle_gamma   90.00
#
_symmetry.space_group_name_H-M   'P 1'
#
loop_
_entity.id
_entity.type
_entity.pdbx_description
1 polymer ?
#
loop_
_entity_poly.entity_id
_entity_poly.type
_entity_poly.pdbx_seq_one_letter_code
_entity_poly.pdbx_strand_id
1 'polypeptide(L)' 'MSEKIARLWHWHDNLQSMLNDIREAQALIKRENADEFITRLDELITKADNLADSIAQELKKH' A
#
# COMPACT_ATOMS: atom_id res chain seq x y z
N MET A 1 20.11 -10.05 -14.22
CA MET A 1 18.81 -9.82 -13.60
C MET A 1 17.88 -9.11 -14.57
N SER A 2 16.64 -9.49 -14.61
CA SER A 2 15.71 -8.89 -15.56
C SER A 2 15.23 -7.53 -15.07
N GLU A 3 14.98 -6.63 -16.01
CA GLU A 3 14.38 -5.32 -15.72
C GLU A 3 13.02 -5.45 -15.05
N LYS A 4 12.30 -6.53 -15.35
CA LYS A 4 11.00 -6.81 -14.77
C LYS A 4 11.09 -6.93 -13.25
N ILE A 5 12.09 -7.66 -12.76
CA ILE A 5 12.29 -7.86 -11.32
C ILE A 5 12.66 -6.53 -10.64
N ALA A 6 13.53 -5.75 -11.27
CA ALA A 6 13.89 -4.44 -10.75
C ALA A 6 12.68 -3.52 -10.65
N ARG A 7 11.79 -3.53 -11.66
CA ARG A 7 10.56 -2.75 -11.63
C ARG A 7 9.61 -3.20 -10.53
N LEU A 8 9.49 -4.52 -10.31
CA LEU A 8 8.63 -5.05 -9.27
C LEU A 8 9.10 -4.60 -7.89
N TRP A 9 10.41 -4.62 -7.63
CA TRP A 9 10.96 -4.10 -6.39
C TRP A 9 10.67 -2.61 -6.21
N HIS A 10 10.81 -1.84 -7.29
CA HIS A 10 10.53 -0.41 -7.27
C HIS A 10 9.05 -0.15 -6.93
N TRP A 11 8.14 -0.86 -7.59
CA TRP A 11 6.71 -0.73 -7.33
C TRP A 11 6.35 -1.16 -5.91
N HIS A 12 6.96 -2.23 -5.42
CA HIS A 12 6.75 -2.71 -4.06
C HIS A 12 7.13 -1.63 -3.04
N ASP A 13 8.31 -1.05 -3.20
CA ASP A 13 8.79 -0.01 -2.30
C ASP A 13 7.92 1.24 -2.33
N ASN A 14 7.49 1.65 -3.53
CA ASN A 14 6.58 2.78 -3.69
C ASN A 14 5.24 2.54 -2.99
N LEU A 15 4.68 1.35 -3.14
CA LEU A 15 3.43 0.99 -2.48
C LEU A 15 3.57 1.02 -0.96
N GLN A 16 4.66 0.51 -0.42
CA GLN A 16 4.88 0.54 1.03
C GLN A 16 4.98 1.98 1.54
N SER A 17 5.67 2.84 0.80
CA SER A 17 5.80 4.25 1.16
C SER A 17 4.43 4.94 1.15
N MET A 18 3.64 4.71 0.10
CA MET A 18 2.29 5.25 -0.02
C MET A 18 1.37 4.76 1.11
N LEU A 19 1.47 3.47 1.44
CA LEU A 19 0.68 2.90 2.54
C LEU A 19 1.00 3.56 3.87
N ASN A 20 2.28 3.82 4.14
CA ASN A 20 2.68 4.52 5.35
C ASN A 20 2.08 5.91 5.42
N ASP A 21 2.11 6.65 4.30
CA ASP A 21 1.54 7.99 4.22
C ASP A 21 0.03 7.96 4.43
N ILE A 22 -0.65 6.98 3.86
CA ILE A 22 -2.10 6.84 4.00
C ILE A 22 -2.46 6.52 5.45
N ARG A 23 -1.69 5.66 6.12
CA ARG A 23 -1.93 5.34 7.52
C ARG A 23 -1.73 6.53 8.44
N GLU A 24 -0.74 7.36 8.15
CA GLU A 24 -0.54 8.60 8.89
C GLU A 24 -1.72 9.56 8.69
N ALA A 25 -2.16 9.71 7.46
CA ALA A 25 -3.33 10.55 7.14
C ALA A 25 -4.57 10.03 7.85
N GLN A 26 -4.78 8.72 7.87
CA GLN A 26 -5.91 8.10 8.55
C GLN A 26 -5.90 8.42 10.05
N ALA A 27 -4.73 8.34 10.68
CA ALA A 27 -4.60 8.66 12.11
C ALA A 27 -4.97 10.10 12.42
N LEU A 28 -4.61 11.03 11.52
CA LEU A 28 -4.96 12.44 11.68
C LEU A 28 -6.46 12.67 11.45
N ILE A 29 -7.04 12.02 10.45
CA ILE A 29 -8.45 12.18 10.09
C ILE A 29 -9.37 11.62 11.16
N LYS A 30 -8.96 10.58 11.88
CA LYS A 30 -9.74 10.02 12.98
C LYS A 30 -10.11 11.06 14.03
N ARG A 31 -9.27 12.06 14.20
CA ARG A 31 -9.51 13.15 15.16
C ARG A 31 -10.64 14.08 14.72
N GLU A 32 -10.99 14.06 13.44
CA GLU A 32 -12.00 14.94 12.84
C GLU A 32 -13.38 14.29 12.74
N ASN A 33 -13.53 13.04 13.25
CA ASN A 33 -14.80 12.29 13.21
C ASN A 33 -15.36 12.11 11.79
N ALA A 34 -14.50 11.94 10.82
CA ALA A 34 -14.89 11.70 9.43
C ALA A 34 -15.01 10.19 9.16
N ASP A 35 -15.96 9.52 9.81
CA ASP A 35 -16.08 8.05 9.82
C ASP A 35 -16.20 7.45 8.42
N GLU A 36 -17.00 8.06 7.56
CA GLU A 36 -17.17 7.55 6.19
C GLU A 36 -15.87 7.60 5.41
N PHE A 37 -15.13 8.68 5.57
CA PHE A 37 -13.83 8.86 4.91
C PHE A 37 -12.82 7.84 5.42
N ILE A 38 -12.83 7.59 6.72
CA ILE A 38 -11.96 6.60 7.36
C ILE A 38 -12.24 5.20 6.81
N THR A 39 -13.53 4.84 6.65
CA THR A 39 -13.91 3.56 6.06
C THR A 39 -13.38 3.40 4.65
N ARG A 40 -13.47 4.45 3.83
CA ARG A 40 -12.94 4.41 2.47
C ARG A 40 -11.43 4.27 2.45
N LEU A 41 -10.74 4.93 3.37
CA LEU A 41 -9.28 4.80 3.50
C LEU A 41 -8.88 3.37 3.89
N ASP A 42 -9.64 2.73 4.80
CA ASP A 42 -9.40 1.34 5.17
C ASP A 42 -9.51 0.41 3.97
N GLU A 43 -10.51 0.62 3.13
CA GLU A 43 -10.67 -0.17 1.91
C GLU A 43 -9.48 0.00 0.97
N LEU A 44 -9.02 1.24 0.80
CA LEU A 44 -7.85 1.53 -0.04
C LEU A 44 -6.58 0.88 0.52
N ILE A 45 -6.39 0.98 1.82
CA ILE A 45 -5.24 0.36 2.50
C ILE A 45 -5.25 -1.15 2.27
N THR A 46 -6.41 -1.78 2.44
CA THR A 46 -6.55 -3.23 2.24
C THR A 46 -6.21 -3.62 0.80
N LYS A 47 -6.72 -2.90 -0.17
CA LYS A 47 -6.44 -3.17 -1.59
C LYS A 47 -4.96 -2.99 -1.90
N ALA A 48 -4.35 -1.95 -1.38
CA ALA A 48 -2.94 -1.68 -1.61
C ALA A 48 -2.05 -2.72 -0.92
N ASP A 49 -2.41 -3.15 0.29
CA ASP A 49 -1.72 -4.24 0.98
C ASP A 49 -1.77 -5.53 0.18
N ASN A 50 -2.95 -5.87 -0.35
CA ASN A 50 -3.13 -7.07 -1.17
C ASN A 50 -2.28 -7.01 -2.44
N LEU A 51 -2.21 -5.84 -3.05
CA LEU A 51 -1.39 -5.66 -4.24
C LEU A 51 0.10 -5.79 -3.91
N ALA A 52 0.53 -5.20 -2.81
CA ALA A 52 1.92 -5.30 -2.36
C ALA A 52 2.30 -6.76 -2.07
N ASP A 53 1.39 -7.52 -1.43
CA ASP A 53 1.61 -8.94 -1.17
C ASP A 53 1.72 -9.74 -2.47
N SER A 54 0.89 -9.42 -3.45
CA SER A 54 0.94 -10.09 -4.75
C SER A 54 2.28 -9.84 -5.45
N ILE A 55 2.78 -8.61 -5.37
CA ILE A 55 4.09 -8.26 -5.93
C ILE A 55 5.20 -9.01 -5.18
N ALA A 56 5.12 -9.07 -3.85
CA ALA A 56 6.11 -9.77 -3.04
C ALA A 56 6.16 -11.26 -3.38
N GLN A 57 4.99 -11.88 -3.58
CA GLN A 57 4.92 -13.29 -3.97
C GLN A 57 5.53 -13.53 -5.35
N GLU A 58 5.29 -12.63 -6.28
CA GLU A 58 5.88 -12.72 -7.61
C GLU A 58 7.41 -12.61 -7.54
N LEU A 59 7.92 -11.72 -6.69
CA LEU A 59 9.36 -11.58 -6.48
C LEU A 59 9.98 -12.83 -5.89
N LYS A 60 9.27 -13.53 -5.00
CA LYS A 60 9.76 -14.76 -4.39
C LYS A 60 9.90 -15.92 -5.39
N LYS A 61 9.20 -15.87 -6.50
CA LYS A 61 9.29 -16.89 -7.55
C LYS A 61 10.57 -16.76 -8.38
N HIS A 62 11.25 -15.69 -8.26
CA HIS A 62 12.48 -15.38 -8.98
C HIS A 62 13.65 -15.37 -8.02
#